data_20d978f07a93fe6bc493745e6e9fee64
#
_entry.id   20d978f07a93fe6bc493745e6e9fee64
#
_cell.length_a   1.000
_cell.length_b   1.000
_cell.length_c   1.000
_cell.angle_alpha   90.00
_cell.angle_beta   90.00
_cell.angle_gamma   90.00
#
_symmetry.space_group_name_H-M   'P 1'
#
loop_
_entity.id
_entity.type
_entity.pdbx_description
1 polymer ?
#
loop_
_entity_poly.entity_id
_entity_poly.type
_entity_poly.pdbx_seq_one_letter_code
_entity_poly.pdbx_strand_id
1 'polypeptide(L)'
;AGIVEDKVFIDSAVKTKDFLEEIFQRPCRGFAYPNSRHTPSTEKLLEEAGFVYARTVDNTDDIRECSNLMIFKPNCHFMAPDFIERFQKAKATGMFYFWGHTYELTDDIARWELFEKNLAFSMAHKSLKEMCAVVILAESE
;
A
#
# COMPACT_ATOMS: atom_id res chain seq x y z
N ALA A 1 3.25 7.12 -13.06
CA ALA A 1 3.05 8.57 -13.04
C ALA A 1 4.38 9.28 -13.27
N GLY A 2 4.38 10.38 -14.06
CA GLY A 2 5.60 11.16 -14.36
C GLY A 2 6.57 10.55 -15.38
N ILE A 3 6.26 9.38 -15.95
CA ILE A 3 6.97 8.78 -17.10
C ILE A 3 6.06 8.71 -18.32
N VAL A 4 4.78 8.49 -18.09
CA VAL A 4 3.75 8.44 -19.12
C VAL A 4 2.85 9.68 -19.03
N GLU A 5 2.19 10.02 -20.13
CA GLU A 5 1.21 11.12 -20.13
C GLU A 5 0.10 10.84 -19.10
N ASP A 6 -0.35 11.89 -18.42
CA ASP A 6 -1.37 11.80 -17.37
C ASP A 6 -2.66 11.09 -17.83
N LYS A 7 -3.04 11.28 -19.10
CA LYS A 7 -4.19 10.58 -19.68
C LYS A 7 -3.99 9.08 -19.74
N VAL A 8 -2.84 8.61 -20.21
CA VAL A 8 -2.52 7.18 -20.29
C VAL A 8 -2.47 6.57 -18.88
N PHE A 9 -1.90 7.29 -17.93
CA PHE A 9 -1.84 6.87 -16.55
C PHE A 9 -3.23 6.67 -15.95
N ILE A 10 -4.11 7.68 -16.06
CA ILE A 10 -5.44 7.59 -15.45
C ILE A 10 -6.33 6.58 -16.14
N ASP A 11 -6.29 6.47 -17.47
CA ASP A 11 -7.05 5.48 -18.22
C ASP A 11 -6.67 4.05 -17.78
N SER A 12 -5.38 3.78 -17.55
CA SER A 12 -4.91 2.50 -17.03
C SER A 12 -5.35 2.24 -15.59
N ALA A 13 -5.28 3.25 -14.74
CA ALA A 13 -5.70 3.13 -13.35
C ALA A 13 -7.21 2.83 -13.23
N VAL A 14 -8.04 3.55 -14.00
CA VAL A 14 -9.49 3.33 -14.04
C VAL A 14 -9.83 1.95 -14.58
N LYS A 15 -9.21 1.54 -15.69
CA LYS A 15 -9.42 0.21 -16.26
C LYS A 15 -9.09 -0.91 -15.26
N THR A 16 -7.99 -0.75 -14.53
CA THR A 16 -7.61 -1.72 -13.49
C THR A 16 -8.59 -1.71 -12.34
N LYS A 17 -9.03 -0.53 -11.91
CA LYS A 17 -10.06 -0.37 -10.87
C LYS A 17 -11.34 -1.12 -11.25
N ASP A 18 -11.86 -0.87 -12.44
CA ASP A 18 -13.09 -1.49 -12.93
C ASP A 18 -12.98 -3.02 -12.98
N PHE A 19 -11.85 -3.52 -13.48
CA PHE A 19 -11.55 -4.96 -13.52
C PHE A 19 -11.51 -5.59 -12.12
N LEU A 20 -10.87 -4.94 -11.15
CA LEU A 20 -10.82 -5.44 -9.78
C LEU A 20 -12.20 -5.38 -9.11
N GLU A 21 -12.98 -4.34 -9.36
CA GLU A 21 -14.34 -4.22 -8.85
C GLU A 21 -15.27 -5.31 -9.43
N GLU A 22 -15.08 -5.65 -10.70
CA GLU A 22 -15.81 -6.76 -11.34
C GLU A 22 -15.48 -8.11 -10.69
N ILE A 23 -14.18 -8.40 -10.47
CA ILE A 23 -13.76 -9.69 -9.88
C ILE A 23 -14.17 -9.82 -8.42
N PHE A 24 -13.88 -8.79 -7.62
CA PHE A 24 -14.06 -8.86 -6.17
C PHE A 24 -15.44 -8.43 -5.70
N GLN A 25 -16.29 -7.88 -6.57
CA GLN A 25 -17.61 -7.33 -6.25
C GLN A 25 -17.56 -6.35 -5.07
N ARG A 26 -16.49 -5.56 -5.00
CA ARG A 26 -16.23 -4.57 -3.95
C ARG A 26 -15.58 -3.32 -4.53
N PRO A 27 -15.86 -2.12 -3.98
CA PRO A 27 -15.22 -0.90 -4.42
C PRO A 27 -13.69 -0.93 -4.26
N CYS A 28 -12.97 -0.66 -5.31
CA CYS A 28 -11.52 -0.45 -5.27
C CYS A 28 -11.24 1.02 -4.90
N ARG A 29 -10.89 1.27 -3.65
CA ARG A 29 -10.76 2.62 -3.09
C ARG A 29 -9.33 3.13 -3.02
N GLY A 30 -8.36 2.23 -3.08
CA GLY A 30 -6.95 2.56 -2.90
C GLY A 30 -6.14 2.40 -4.18
N PHE A 31 -5.09 3.19 -4.29
CA PHE A 31 -4.10 3.11 -5.35
C PHE A 31 -2.68 3.02 -4.75
N ALA A 32 -1.75 2.43 -5.48
CA ALA A 32 -0.34 2.46 -5.14
C ALA A 32 0.45 2.99 -6.32
N TYR A 33 1.19 4.05 -6.10
CA TYR A 33 2.00 4.63 -7.17
C TYR A 33 3.13 3.69 -7.60
N PRO A 34 3.21 3.34 -8.89
CA PRO A 34 4.37 2.62 -9.42
C PRO A 34 5.65 3.40 -9.10
N ASN A 35 6.63 2.71 -8.49
CA ASN A 35 7.89 3.33 -8.05
C ASN A 35 7.72 4.61 -7.20
N SER A 36 6.62 4.74 -6.48
CA SER A 36 6.27 5.93 -5.67
C SER A 36 6.22 7.25 -6.45
N ARG A 37 6.12 7.19 -7.77
CA ARG A 37 6.13 8.40 -8.62
C ARG A 37 4.73 8.97 -8.76
N HIS A 38 4.57 10.21 -8.36
CA HIS A 38 3.33 10.97 -8.47
C HIS A 38 3.61 12.44 -8.78
N THR A 39 2.59 13.15 -9.18
CA THR A 39 2.60 14.61 -9.41
C THR A 39 1.27 15.16 -8.89
N PRO A 40 1.18 16.46 -8.57
CA PRO A 40 -0.10 17.06 -8.18
C PRO A 40 -1.22 16.84 -9.21
N SER A 41 -0.87 16.74 -10.50
CA SER A 41 -1.84 16.41 -11.55
C SER A 41 -2.37 14.98 -11.43
N THR A 42 -1.48 13.98 -11.24
CA THR A 42 -1.90 12.58 -11.11
C THR A 42 -2.64 12.32 -9.81
N GLU A 43 -2.31 13.02 -8.72
CA GLU A 43 -3.06 12.96 -7.45
C GLU A 43 -4.51 13.40 -7.67
N LYS A 44 -4.70 14.56 -8.31
CA LYS A 44 -6.02 15.09 -8.61
C LYS A 44 -6.84 14.18 -9.53
N LEU A 45 -6.21 13.62 -10.57
CA LEU A 45 -6.87 12.70 -11.50
C LEU A 45 -7.35 11.42 -10.81
N LEU A 46 -6.55 10.86 -9.88
CA LEU A 46 -6.97 9.69 -9.09
C LEU A 46 -8.15 10.03 -8.17
N GLU A 47 -8.13 11.19 -7.52
CA GLU A 47 -9.23 11.64 -6.67
C GLU A 47 -10.51 11.82 -7.50
N GLU A 48 -10.45 12.48 -8.66
CA GLU A 48 -11.56 12.63 -9.60
C GLU A 48 -12.09 11.28 -10.13
N ALA A 49 -11.22 10.27 -10.27
CA ALA A 49 -11.59 8.90 -10.64
C ALA A 49 -12.16 8.07 -9.48
N GLY A 50 -12.33 8.68 -8.29
CA GLY A 50 -12.97 8.06 -7.13
C GLY A 50 -12.07 7.19 -6.28
N PHE A 51 -10.75 7.29 -6.41
CA PHE A 51 -9.83 6.74 -5.42
C PHE A 51 -9.86 7.60 -4.15
N VAL A 52 -9.88 6.95 -3.00
CA VAL A 52 -9.97 7.62 -1.69
C VAL A 52 -8.58 7.89 -1.12
N TYR A 53 -7.62 7.04 -1.46
CA TYR A 53 -6.22 7.22 -1.09
C TYR A 53 -5.27 6.62 -2.12
N ALA A 54 -4.07 7.15 -2.16
CA ALA A 54 -2.99 6.62 -2.99
C ALA A 54 -1.68 6.59 -2.18
N ARG A 55 -1.07 5.40 -2.06
CA ARG A 55 0.10 5.23 -1.22
C ARG A 55 1.40 5.47 -1.97
N THR A 56 2.36 6.01 -1.25
CA THR A 56 3.77 6.08 -1.60
C THR A 56 4.56 4.94 -0.93
N VAL A 57 5.88 4.97 -1.00
CA VAL A 57 6.78 4.07 -0.26
C VAL A 57 7.49 4.78 0.90
N ASP A 58 7.20 6.06 1.12
CA ASP A 58 7.74 6.81 2.25
C ASP A 58 7.14 6.27 3.55
N ASN A 59 7.99 6.04 4.54
CA ASN A 59 7.53 5.51 5.81
C ASN A 59 7.09 6.63 6.76
N THR A 60 6.11 6.30 7.62
CA THR A 60 5.75 7.12 8.78
C THR A 60 5.59 6.26 10.02
N ASP A 61 5.86 6.83 11.19
CA ASP A 61 5.58 6.17 12.47
C ASP A 61 4.11 6.36 12.89
N ASP A 62 3.46 7.43 12.43
CA ASP A 62 2.05 7.68 12.68
C ASP A 62 1.30 8.03 11.39
N ILE A 63 0.53 7.07 10.89
CA ILE A 63 -0.26 7.23 9.67
C ILE A 63 -1.38 8.29 9.77
N ARG A 64 -1.76 8.69 11.00
CA ARG A 64 -2.76 9.75 11.23
C ARG A 64 -2.23 11.14 10.89
N GLU A 65 -0.91 11.30 10.80
CA GLU A 65 -0.26 12.54 10.38
C GLU A 65 -0.34 12.79 8.86
N CYS A 66 -0.80 11.80 8.09
CA CYS A 66 -1.00 11.96 6.65
C CYS A 66 -2.21 12.87 6.37
N SER A 67 -1.95 14.15 6.17
CA SER A 67 -2.98 15.14 5.84
C SER A 67 -3.51 15.04 4.41
N ASN A 68 -2.71 14.51 3.49
CA ASN A 68 -3.09 14.26 2.10
C ASN A 68 -3.14 12.75 1.83
N LEU A 69 -4.33 12.20 1.67
CA LEU A 69 -4.52 10.78 1.42
C LEU A 69 -4.04 10.35 0.03
N MET A 70 -3.87 11.27 -0.93
CA MET A 70 -3.31 10.95 -2.25
C MET A 70 -1.79 10.78 -2.23
N ILE A 71 -1.13 11.04 -1.10
CA ILE A 71 0.28 10.73 -0.84
C ILE A 71 0.42 10.00 0.51
N PHE A 72 -0.46 9.04 0.74
CA PHE A 72 -0.51 8.26 1.97
C PHE A 72 0.79 7.50 2.22
N LYS A 73 1.30 7.59 3.44
CA LYS A 73 2.56 6.96 3.86
C LYS A 73 2.29 5.70 4.67
N PRO A 74 2.78 4.53 4.26
CA PRO A 74 2.73 3.31 5.06
C PRO A 74 3.69 3.39 6.24
N ASN A 75 3.56 2.45 7.19
CA ASN A 75 4.53 2.35 8.29
C ASN A 75 5.86 1.76 7.84
N CYS A 76 5.85 0.71 7.01
CA CYS A 76 7.08 0.09 6.52
C CYS A 76 6.84 -0.92 5.40
N HIS A 77 7.94 -1.37 4.82
CA HIS A 77 7.99 -2.57 4.00
C HIS A 77 7.99 -3.83 4.89
N PHE A 78 7.46 -4.98 4.41
CA PHE A 78 7.44 -6.21 5.22
C PHE A 78 8.83 -6.75 5.59
N MET A 79 9.85 -6.42 4.78
CA MET A 79 11.25 -6.76 5.05
C MET A 79 12.00 -5.71 5.88
N ALA A 80 11.32 -4.69 6.41
CA ALA A 80 11.99 -3.66 7.19
C ALA A 80 12.66 -4.30 8.43
N PRO A 81 13.95 -4.03 8.68
CA PRO A 81 14.66 -4.62 9.81
C PRO A 81 14.07 -4.21 11.16
N ASP A 82 13.43 -3.04 11.19
CA ASP A 82 12.75 -2.46 12.35
C ASP A 82 11.21 -2.70 12.35
N PHE A 83 10.72 -3.70 11.57
CA PHE A 83 9.29 -4.01 11.42
C PHE A 83 8.56 -4.13 12.77
N ILE A 84 9.12 -4.90 13.70
CA ILE A 84 8.51 -5.14 15.02
C ILE A 84 8.45 -3.85 15.84
N GLU A 85 9.51 -3.04 15.81
CA GLU A 85 9.54 -1.75 16.50
C GLU A 85 8.47 -0.80 15.95
N ARG A 86 8.35 -0.70 14.62
CA ARG A 86 7.32 0.10 13.95
C ARG A 86 5.91 -0.39 14.26
N PHE A 87 5.73 -1.71 14.31
CA PHE A 87 4.45 -2.28 14.74
C PHE A 87 4.10 -1.85 16.17
N GLN A 88 5.06 -1.89 17.08
CA GLN A 88 4.83 -1.48 18.48
C GLN A 88 4.50 0.00 18.61
N LYS A 89 5.17 0.87 17.85
CA LYS A 89 4.83 2.31 17.79
C LYS A 89 3.42 2.52 17.23
N ALA A 90 3.07 1.82 16.16
CA ALA A 90 1.76 1.93 15.52
C ALA A 90 0.60 1.46 16.42
N LYS A 91 0.84 0.64 17.43
CA LYS A 91 -0.18 0.25 18.42
C LYS A 91 -0.89 1.45 19.04
N ALA A 92 -0.15 2.52 19.33
CA ALA A 92 -0.70 3.74 19.92
C ALA A 92 -1.64 4.49 18.96
N THR A 93 -1.49 4.26 17.65
CA THR A 93 -2.31 4.86 16.59
C THR A 93 -3.56 4.06 16.27
N GLY A 94 -3.58 2.77 16.64
CA GLY A 94 -4.67 1.83 16.34
C GLY A 94 -4.66 1.29 14.92
N MET A 95 -3.66 1.64 14.10
CA MET A 95 -3.51 1.15 12.73
C MET A 95 -2.04 0.88 12.40
N PHE A 96 -1.78 -0.24 11.74
CA PHE A 96 -0.48 -0.57 11.19
C PHE A 96 -0.63 -0.98 9.73
N TYR A 97 0.04 -0.27 8.84
CA TYR A 97 -0.01 -0.47 7.42
C TYR A 97 1.40 -0.79 6.90
N PHE A 98 1.61 -2.01 6.43
CA PHE A 98 2.85 -2.40 5.77
C PHE A 98 2.59 -2.87 4.33
N TRP A 99 3.62 -2.92 3.52
CA TRP A 99 3.54 -3.23 2.11
C TRP A 99 4.68 -4.14 1.65
N GLY A 100 4.58 -4.65 0.45
CA GLY A 100 5.58 -5.46 -0.23
C GLY A 100 5.13 -5.80 -1.64
N HIS A 101 5.93 -6.57 -2.36
CA HIS A 101 5.62 -7.04 -3.70
C HIS A 101 5.58 -8.56 -3.72
N THR A 102 4.65 -9.14 -4.47
CA THR A 102 4.54 -10.60 -4.58
C THR A 102 5.77 -11.25 -5.21
N TYR A 103 6.41 -10.60 -6.17
CA TYR A 103 7.65 -11.12 -6.77
C TYR A 103 8.79 -11.27 -5.75
N GLU A 104 8.78 -10.51 -4.66
CA GLU A 104 9.77 -10.65 -3.59
C GLU A 104 9.62 -11.95 -2.80
N LEU A 105 8.45 -12.59 -2.88
CA LEU A 105 8.11 -13.81 -2.17
C LEU A 105 8.19 -15.07 -3.04
N THR A 106 8.15 -14.94 -4.38
CA THR A 106 7.98 -16.09 -5.28
C THR A 106 9.19 -17.01 -5.35
N ASP A 107 10.40 -16.47 -5.28
CA ASP A 107 11.64 -17.22 -5.54
C ASP A 107 12.57 -17.28 -4.33
N ASP A 108 12.13 -16.82 -3.17
CA ASP A 108 12.95 -16.73 -1.97
C ASP A 108 12.17 -17.20 -0.73
N ILE A 109 12.43 -18.45 -0.34
CA ILE A 109 11.76 -19.07 0.80
C ILE A 109 12.05 -18.34 2.13
N ALA A 110 13.24 -17.75 2.27
CA ALA A 110 13.58 -17.01 3.48
C ALA A 110 12.77 -15.71 3.62
N ARG A 111 12.45 -15.08 2.50
CA ARG A 111 11.57 -13.91 2.48
C ARG A 111 10.12 -14.30 2.77
N TRP A 112 9.68 -15.44 2.28
CA TRP A 112 8.37 -15.98 2.62
C TRP A 112 8.25 -16.27 4.12
N GLU A 113 9.23 -16.94 4.69
CA GLU A 113 9.28 -17.24 6.13
C GLU A 113 9.31 -15.94 6.98
N LEU A 114 10.06 -14.92 6.53
CA LEU A 114 10.08 -13.61 7.18
C LEU A 114 8.70 -12.93 7.13
N PHE A 115 8.03 -12.97 5.96
CA PHE A 115 6.69 -12.44 5.80
C PHE A 115 5.70 -13.14 6.73
N GLU A 116 5.67 -14.48 6.76
CA GLU A 116 4.80 -15.26 7.64
C GLU A 116 5.08 -14.96 9.12
N LYS A 117 6.34 -14.87 9.51
CA LYS A 117 6.75 -14.51 10.87
C LYS A 117 6.24 -13.13 11.28
N ASN A 118 6.41 -12.13 10.43
CA ASN A 118 5.99 -10.77 10.69
C ASN A 118 4.45 -10.67 10.73
N LEU A 119 3.77 -11.36 9.84
CA LEU A 119 2.30 -11.44 9.82
C LEU A 119 1.78 -12.13 11.09
N ALA A 120 2.32 -13.28 11.45
CA ALA A 120 1.93 -14.03 12.65
C ALA A 120 2.15 -13.20 13.92
N PHE A 121 3.29 -12.51 14.02
CA PHE A 121 3.57 -11.60 15.13
C PHE A 121 2.51 -10.50 15.23
N SER A 122 2.20 -9.85 14.11
CA SER A 122 1.21 -8.78 14.05
C SER A 122 -0.18 -9.27 14.45
N MET A 123 -0.57 -10.46 13.99
CA MET A 123 -1.86 -11.08 14.32
C MET A 123 -1.96 -11.51 15.80
N ALA A 124 -0.88 -12.00 16.40
CA ALA A 124 -0.85 -12.44 17.79
C ALA A 124 -1.04 -11.26 18.78
N HIS A 125 -0.67 -10.05 18.36
CA HIS A 125 -0.72 -8.86 19.20
C HIS A 125 -1.97 -7.99 18.94
N LYS A 126 -3.11 -8.60 18.69
CA LYS A 126 -4.41 -8.01 18.33
C LYS A 126 -4.98 -7.04 19.39
N SER A 127 -4.33 -5.92 19.61
CA SER A 127 -5.00 -4.73 20.17
C SER A 127 -5.44 -3.74 19.07
N LEU A 128 -5.14 -4.05 17.81
CA LEU A 128 -5.53 -3.25 16.65
C LEU A 128 -6.92 -3.69 16.21
N LYS A 129 -7.84 -2.73 16.09
CA LYS A 129 -9.24 -3.01 15.67
C LYS A 129 -9.34 -3.45 14.21
N GLU A 130 -8.39 -3.07 13.39
CA GLU A 130 -8.28 -3.47 11.99
C GLU A 130 -6.81 -3.59 11.59
N MET A 131 -6.45 -4.71 10.99
CA MET A 131 -5.18 -4.86 10.28
C MET A 131 -5.47 -4.85 8.79
N CYS A 132 -4.95 -3.87 8.08
CA CYS A 132 -4.95 -3.87 6.63
C CYS A 132 -3.55 -4.24 6.14
N ALA A 133 -3.39 -5.45 5.65
CA ALA A 133 -2.22 -5.83 4.86
C ALA A 133 -2.58 -5.62 3.39
N VAL A 134 -1.94 -4.70 2.72
CA VAL A 134 -2.07 -4.54 1.28
C VAL A 134 -0.85 -5.13 0.62
N VAL A 135 -1.03 -6.32 0.08
CA VAL A 135 -0.06 -6.91 -0.85
C VAL A 135 -0.36 -6.31 -2.21
N ILE A 136 0.59 -5.57 -2.76
CA ILE A 136 0.44 -4.96 -4.07
C ILE A 136 1.15 -5.82 -5.08
N LEU A 137 0.35 -6.31 -6.02
CA LEU A 137 0.83 -6.89 -7.24
C LEU A 137 1.37 -5.74 -8.11
N ALA A 138 2.66 -5.49 -8.06
CA ALA A 138 3.33 -4.70 -9.07
C ALA A 138 3.82 -5.69 -10.12
N GLU A 139 3.15 -5.73 -11.26
CA GLU A 139 3.73 -6.36 -12.44
C GLU A 139 4.91 -5.50 -12.88
N SER A 140 6.08 -6.10 -12.90
CA SER A 140 7.28 -5.54 -13.52
C SER A 140 7.27 -5.93 -14.98
N GLU A 141 7.14 -5.00 -15.89
CA GLU A 141 7.83 -5.05 -17.18
C GLU A 141 9.06 -4.17 -17.15
#